data_155ea2aacaad5d31cd50ea10b2f23540
#
_entry.id   155ea2aacaad5d31cd50ea10b2f23540
#
_cell.length_a   1.000
_cell.length_b   1.000
_cell.length_c   1.000
_cell.angle_alpha   90.00
_cell.angle_beta   90.00
_cell.angle_gamma   90.00
#
_symmetry.space_group_name_H-M   'P 1'
#
loop_
_entity.id
_entity.type
_entity.pdbx_description
1 polymer ?
#
loop_
_entity_poly.entity_id
_entity_poly.type
_entity_poly.pdbx_seq_one_letter_code
_entity_poly.pdbx_strand_id
1 'polypeptide(L)'
;MKKTLFHSLTFPPDTISTGMIVSEIAEGINTELHNVEVLASSPQYNVNSVELFDNSEENLSIGSYKNIKVNYIKSKPRKFSNSSRFFQWIEFNFKSILFIYKNRSDYDNIFIFSYPPTMNLVCIFTSRILKINTVYSLWELYPEISEKLNEDPNKILKLFFKYIDNYALKTVNKVVVNSEDLKNYLINNRNITANKIIVINHFSPFIK
;
A
#
# COMPACT_ATOMS: atom_id res chain seq x y z
N MET A 1 16.57 -17.64 2.69
CA MET A 1 15.23 -17.14 3.14
C MET A 1 14.92 -15.91 2.31
N LYS A 2 13.77 -15.86 1.63
CA LYS A 2 13.36 -14.67 0.87
C LYS A 2 12.77 -13.63 1.82
N LYS A 3 13.12 -12.36 1.61
CA LYS A 3 12.64 -11.26 2.43
C LYS A 3 11.71 -10.36 1.61
N THR A 4 10.50 -10.15 2.12
CA THR A 4 9.45 -9.35 1.46
C THR A 4 9.06 -8.17 2.34
N LEU A 5 9.10 -6.97 1.78
CA LEU A 5 8.58 -5.77 2.42
C LEU A 5 7.10 -5.58 2.05
N PHE A 6 6.23 -5.55 3.04
CA PHE A 6 4.84 -5.13 2.88
C PHE A 6 4.73 -3.62 3.09
N HIS A 7 4.23 -2.91 2.10
CA HIS A 7 4.04 -1.47 2.16
C HIS A 7 2.55 -1.12 2.18
N SER A 8 2.09 -0.60 3.30
CA SER A 8 0.71 -0.19 3.54
C SER A 8 0.64 1.14 4.30
N LEU A 9 -0.37 1.97 4.03
CA LEU A 9 -0.56 3.18 4.86
C LEU A 9 -0.94 2.80 6.29
N THR A 10 -1.80 1.81 6.45
CA THR A 10 -2.38 1.41 7.73
C THR A 10 -1.96 0.00 8.12
N PHE A 11 -1.63 -0.16 9.38
CA PHE A 11 -1.26 -1.43 10.00
C PHE A 11 -1.60 -1.37 11.50
N PRO A 12 -1.77 -2.49 12.22
CA PRO A 12 -1.94 -2.43 13.66
C PRO A 12 -0.86 -1.55 14.34
N PRO A 13 -1.20 -0.76 15.38
CA PRO A 13 -2.42 -0.84 16.19
C PRO A 13 -3.67 -0.16 15.61
N ASP A 14 -3.63 0.44 14.40
CA ASP A 14 -4.84 0.90 13.75
C ASP A 14 -5.77 -0.29 13.44
N THR A 15 -7.00 -0.27 13.98
CA THR A 15 -7.98 -1.36 13.89
C THR A 15 -8.95 -1.23 12.70
N ILE A 16 -8.58 -0.45 11.68
CA ILE A 16 -9.40 -0.36 10.46
C ILE A 16 -9.25 -1.62 9.60
N SER A 17 -10.30 -1.95 8.85
CA SER A 17 -10.37 -3.19 8.05
C SER A 17 -9.16 -3.41 7.16
N THR A 18 -8.68 -2.37 6.48
CA THR A 18 -7.49 -2.45 5.62
C THR A 18 -6.26 -2.91 6.39
N GLY A 19 -5.95 -2.27 7.54
CA GLY A 19 -4.80 -2.62 8.36
C GLY A 19 -4.89 -4.04 8.90
N MET A 20 -6.08 -4.48 9.30
CA MET A 20 -6.32 -5.84 9.81
C MET A 20 -6.14 -6.90 8.72
N ILE A 21 -6.68 -6.69 7.51
CA ILE A 21 -6.48 -7.60 6.40
C ILE A 21 -4.99 -7.72 6.03
N VAL A 22 -4.29 -6.58 5.96
CA VAL A 22 -2.84 -6.57 5.66
C VAL A 22 -2.06 -7.35 6.73
N SER A 23 -2.42 -7.22 8.01
CA SER A 23 -1.74 -7.94 9.09
C SER A 23 -1.96 -9.44 9.03
N GLU A 24 -3.15 -9.90 8.72
CA GLU A 24 -3.45 -11.33 8.56
C GLU A 24 -2.72 -11.94 7.34
N ILE A 25 -2.65 -11.20 6.22
CA ILE A 25 -1.88 -11.62 5.05
C ILE A 25 -0.38 -11.70 5.40
N ALA A 26 0.15 -10.69 6.10
CA ALA A 26 1.55 -10.66 6.51
C ALA A 26 1.88 -11.83 7.44
N GLU A 27 1.03 -12.13 8.42
CA GLU A 27 1.18 -13.26 9.33
C GLU A 27 1.16 -14.61 8.59
N GLY A 28 0.21 -14.78 7.66
CA GLY A 28 0.08 -16.02 6.89
C GLY A 28 1.25 -16.29 5.94
N ILE A 29 1.96 -15.25 5.50
CA ILE A 29 3.14 -15.39 4.62
C ILE A 29 4.44 -15.46 5.42
N ASN A 30 4.48 -14.91 6.65
CA ASN A 30 5.67 -14.92 7.49
C ASN A 30 5.93 -16.32 8.05
N THR A 31 6.86 -17.04 7.42
CA THR A 31 7.19 -18.44 7.72
C THR A 31 8.70 -18.60 7.82
N GLU A 32 9.17 -19.81 8.15
CA GLU A 32 10.61 -20.14 8.17
C GLU A 32 11.28 -19.93 6.80
N LEU A 33 10.53 -20.02 5.71
CA LEU A 33 11.05 -19.85 4.33
C LEU A 33 10.91 -18.40 3.83
N HIS A 34 9.97 -17.63 4.40
CA HIS A 34 9.66 -16.27 4.01
C HIS A 34 9.66 -15.34 5.23
N ASN A 35 10.50 -14.34 5.20
CA ASN A 35 10.51 -13.26 6.19
C ASN A 35 9.73 -12.06 5.67
N VAL A 36 8.72 -11.63 6.42
CA VAL A 36 7.95 -10.44 6.13
C VAL A 36 8.31 -9.32 7.08
N GLU A 37 8.67 -8.17 6.53
CA GLU A 37 8.73 -6.90 7.26
C GLU A 37 7.65 -5.97 6.73
N VAL A 38 7.16 -5.08 7.57
CA VAL A 38 6.12 -4.11 7.20
C VAL A 38 6.68 -2.69 7.26
N LEU A 39 6.33 -1.88 6.27
CA LEU A 39 6.50 -0.44 6.25
C LEU A 39 5.12 0.20 6.25
N ALA A 40 4.78 0.91 7.31
CA ALA A 40 3.47 1.54 7.49
C ALA A 40 3.59 2.96 8.03
N SER A 41 2.49 3.70 8.01
CA SER A 41 2.40 4.96 8.74
C SER A 41 2.25 4.69 10.25
N SER A 42 2.73 5.60 11.08
CA SER A 42 2.30 5.64 12.48
C SER A 42 0.76 5.70 12.57
N PRO A 43 0.15 5.21 13.67
CA PRO A 43 -1.30 5.14 13.78
C PRO A 43 -2.00 6.46 13.46
N GLN A 44 -3.08 6.38 12.68
CA GLN A 44 -3.82 7.54 12.19
C GLN A 44 -5.28 7.58 12.68
N TYR A 45 -5.80 6.45 13.14
CA TYR A 45 -7.20 6.27 13.51
C TYR A 45 -7.38 6.01 15.00
N ASN A 46 -6.43 5.37 15.67
CA ASN A 46 -6.47 5.11 17.11
C ASN A 46 -5.69 6.18 17.86
N VAL A 47 -6.37 7.22 18.32
CA VAL A 47 -5.76 8.39 18.98
C VAL A 47 -4.92 7.99 20.20
N ASN A 48 -5.34 7.00 20.99
CA ASN A 48 -4.62 6.54 22.17
C ASN A 48 -3.27 5.84 21.85
N SER A 49 -3.12 5.33 20.65
CA SER A 49 -1.85 4.73 20.20
C SER A 49 -0.93 5.73 19.50
N VAL A 50 -1.45 6.90 19.10
CA VAL A 50 -0.65 7.99 18.52
C VAL A 50 0.31 8.58 19.55
N GLU A 51 -0.13 8.71 20.80
CA GLU A 51 0.71 9.23 21.89
C GLU A 51 1.96 8.38 22.17
N LEU A 52 1.87 7.06 21.95
CA LEU A 52 3.00 6.13 22.10
C LEU A 52 4.10 6.35 21.04
N PHE A 53 3.74 6.90 19.88
CA PHE A 53 4.65 7.12 18.76
C PHE A 53 5.13 8.58 18.66
N ASP A 54 4.46 9.53 19.31
CA ASP A 54 4.75 10.97 19.16
C ASP A 54 5.98 11.43 19.97
N ASN A 55 6.41 10.65 20.96
CA ASN A 55 7.55 10.97 21.81
C ASN A 55 8.93 10.60 21.22
N SER A 56 8.97 10.00 20.04
CA SER A 56 10.23 9.75 19.33
C SER A 56 10.62 10.93 18.45
N GLU A 57 11.79 11.50 18.65
CA GLU A 57 12.37 12.54 17.78
C GLU A 57 12.69 12.00 16.37
N GLU A 58 12.66 10.69 16.18
CA GLU A 58 12.98 10.02 14.93
C GLU A 58 11.80 9.98 13.96
N ASN A 59 12.09 10.16 12.67
CA ASN A 59 11.11 10.03 11.58
C ASN A 59 10.62 8.59 11.33
N LEU A 60 11.21 7.63 12.01
CA LEU A 60 10.95 6.20 11.88
C LEU A 60 10.96 5.56 13.29
N SER A 61 9.89 4.85 13.62
CA SER A 61 9.84 4.00 14.83
C SER A 61 9.79 2.54 14.42
N ILE A 62 10.51 1.69 15.16
CA ILE A 62 10.51 0.24 14.92
C ILE A 62 9.66 -0.42 15.99
N GLY A 63 8.68 -1.21 15.56
CA GLY A 63 7.83 -2.01 16.42
C GLY A 63 7.79 -3.47 16.00
N SER A 64 7.05 -4.26 16.75
CA SER A 64 6.78 -5.66 16.42
C SER A 64 5.29 -5.96 16.58
N TYR A 65 4.73 -6.72 15.65
CA TYR A 65 3.37 -7.21 15.72
C TYR A 65 3.35 -8.68 15.32
N LYS A 66 2.91 -9.58 16.23
CA LYS A 66 2.87 -11.04 15.97
C LYS A 66 4.15 -11.58 15.32
N ASN A 67 5.32 -11.25 15.90
CA ASN A 67 6.66 -11.61 15.37
C ASN A 67 7.03 -11.03 14.00
N ILE A 68 6.28 -10.06 13.49
CA ILE A 68 6.59 -9.33 12.27
C ILE A 68 7.22 -7.99 12.67
N LYS A 69 8.39 -7.70 12.12
CA LYS A 69 9.03 -6.39 12.30
C LYS A 69 8.26 -5.33 11.50
N VAL A 70 7.88 -4.26 12.18
CA VAL A 70 7.16 -3.14 11.57
C VAL A 70 7.97 -1.86 11.68
N ASN A 71 8.16 -1.22 10.54
CA ASN A 71 8.79 0.09 10.43
C ASN A 71 7.69 1.14 10.25
N TYR A 72 7.47 1.97 11.28
CA TYR A 72 6.45 3.02 11.23
C TYR A 72 7.06 4.35 10.82
N ILE A 73 6.62 4.87 9.69
CA ILE A 73 6.94 6.24 9.25
C ILE A 73 6.10 7.22 10.06
N LYS A 74 6.75 8.15 10.75
CA LYS A 74 6.05 9.18 11.52
C LYS A 74 5.21 10.04 10.58
N SER A 75 3.90 10.03 10.83
CA SER A 75 2.88 10.79 10.10
C SER A 75 1.99 11.51 11.08
N LYS A 76 1.52 12.70 10.71
CA LYS A 76 0.56 13.46 11.51
C LYS A 76 -0.79 12.71 11.55
N PRO A 77 -1.57 12.85 12.65
CA PRO A 77 -2.92 12.30 12.72
C PRO A 77 -3.75 12.68 11.50
N ARG A 78 -4.68 11.79 11.10
CA ARG A 78 -5.51 11.99 9.91
C ARG A 78 -6.26 13.31 9.97
N LYS A 79 -6.12 14.11 8.92
CA LYS A 79 -6.86 15.34 8.75
C LYS A 79 -8.20 15.11 8.04
N PHE A 80 -9.19 15.96 8.34
CA PHE A 80 -10.53 15.86 7.72
C PHE A 80 -10.58 16.45 6.30
N SER A 81 -9.78 17.47 6.00
CA SER A 81 -9.74 18.09 4.68
C SER A 81 -9.10 17.19 3.61
N ASN A 82 -9.73 17.07 2.45
CA ASN A 82 -9.23 16.25 1.33
C ASN A 82 -7.85 16.69 0.84
N SER A 83 -7.63 18.02 0.70
CA SER A 83 -6.33 18.55 0.29
C SER A 83 -5.22 18.23 1.31
N SER A 84 -5.50 18.39 2.61
CA SER A 84 -4.54 18.07 3.66
C SER A 84 -4.20 16.59 3.71
N ARG A 85 -5.19 15.70 3.46
CA ARG A 85 -4.96 14.24 3.35
C ARG A 85 -4.06 13.90 2.17
N PHE A 86 -4.29 14.55 1.02
CA PHE A 86 -3.47 14.32 -0.16
C PHE A 86 -2.00 14.68 0.10
N PHE A 87 -1.71 15.82 0.73
CA PHE A 87 -0.34 16.19 1.11
C PHE A 87 0.29 15.21 2.10
N GLN A 88 -0.48 14.70 3.08
CA GLN A 88 -0.01 13.66 3.99
C GLN A 88 0.37 12.36 3.25
N TRP A 89 -0.42 11.94 2.27
CA TRP A 89 -0.13 10.77 1.45
C TRP A 89 1.14 10.95 0.60
N ILE A 90 1.34 12.13 0.03
CA ILE A 90 2.57 12.45 -0.71
C ILE A 90 3.79 12.43 0.22
N GLU A 91 3.68 13.04 1.41
CA GLU A 91 4.75 13.01 2.41
C GLU A 91 5.08 11.58 2.84
N PHE A 92 4.07 10.76 3.13
CA PHE A 92 4.24 9.35 3.49
C PHE A 92 4.94 8.58 2.36
N ASN A 93 4.48 8.73 1.12
CA ASN A 93 5.08 8.04 -0.01
C ASN A 93 6.51 8.49 -0.27
N PHE A 94 6.83 9.77 -0.10
CA PHE A 94 8.19 10.26 -0.24
C PHE A 94 9.12 9.65 0.83
N LYS A 95 8.70 9.64 2.08
CA LYS A 95 9.45 8.99 3.17
C LYS A 95 9.59 7.48 2.94
N SER A 96 8.55 6.82 2.42
CA SER A 96 8.57 5.41 2.05
C SER A 96 9.58 5.12 0.94
N ILE A 97 9.61 5.95 -0.10
CA ILE A 97 10.58 5.85 -1.20
C ILE A 97 12.02 5.98 -0.67
N LEU A 98 12.27 6.94 0.23
CA LEU A 98 13.59 7.10 0.85
C LEU A 98 13.99 5.89 1.70
N PHE A 99 13.05 5.34 2.49
CA PHE A 99 13.28 4.13 3.27
C PHE A 99 13.62 2.94 2.38
N ILE A 100 12.80 2.70 1.36
CA ILE A 100 12.99 1.59 0.41
C ILE A 100 14.32 1.75 -0.34
N TYR A 101 14.65 2.96 -0.77
CA TYR A 101 15.93 3.21 -1.45
C TYR A 101 17.13 2.88 -0.57
N LYS A 102 17.13 3.30 0.70
CA LYS A 102 18.20 3.04 1.65
C LYS A 102 18.37 1.55 1.95
N ASN A 103 17.28 0.81 2.03
CA ASN A 103 17.24 -0.61 2.41
C ASN A 103 16.98 -1.55 1.20
N ARG A 104 17.21 -1.08 -0.03
CA ARG A 104 16.83 -1.82 -1.25
C ARG A 104 17.48 -3.18 -1.40
N SER A 105 18.70 -3.35 -0.86
CA SER A 105 19.43 -4.61 -0.87
C SER A 105 18.90 -5.66 0.08
N ASP A 106 18.06 -5.26 1.03
CA ASP A 106 17.55 -6.15 2.07
C ASP A 106 16.30 -6.91 1.64
N TYR A 107 15.66 -6.51 0.53
CA TYR A 107 14.38 -7.06 0.10
C TYR A 107 14.44 -7.68 -1.29
N ASP A 108 14.01 -8.94 -1.37
CA ASP A 108 13.83 -9.64 -2.66
C ASP A 108 12.56 -9.20 -3.36
N ASN A 109 11.51 -8.89 -2.58
CA ASN A 109 10.20 -8.52 -3.08
C ASN A 109 9.62 -7.34 -2.29
N ILE A 110 8.78 -6.55 -2.95
CA ILE A 110 7.95 -5.53 -2.30
C ILE A 110 6.49 -5.78 -2.67
N PHE A 111 5.64 -5.89 -1.65
CA PHE A 111 4.20 -6.06 -1.79
C PHE A 111 3.52 -4.76 -1.35
N ILE A 112 2.88 -4.05 -2.30
CA ILE A 112 2.30 -2.72 -2.08
C ILE A 112 0.78 -2.82 -2.13
N PHE A 113 0.11 -2.28 -1.10
CA PHE A 113 -1.34 -2.19 -1.05
C PHE A 113 -1.83 -0.86 -1.61
N SER A 114 -2.94 -0.87 -2.34
CA SER A 114 -3.38 0.26 -3.19
C SER A 114 -3.89 1.49 -2.45
N TYR A 115 -4.05 1.44 -1.14
CA TYR A 115 -4.47 2.61 -0.36
C TYR A 115 -3.27 3.28 0.34
N PRO A 116 -3.09 4.57 0.18
CA PRO A 116 -3.86 5.56 -0.60
C PRO A 116 -3.59 5.49 -2.12
N PRO A 117 -4.41 6.17 -2.95
CA PRO A 117 -4.25 6.11 -4.42
C PRO A 117 -2.88 6.57 -4.93
N THR A 118 -2.12 7.30 -4.14
CA THR A 118 -0.75 7.73 -4.46
C THR A 118 0.31 6.63 -4.33
N MET A 119 -0.07 5.42 -3.85
CA MET A 119 0.84 4.25 -3.77
C MET A 119 1.36 3.79 -5.13
N ASN A 120 0.67 4.11 -6.22
CA ASN A 120 1.13 3.87 -7.58
C ASN A 120 2.50 4.51 -7.87
N LEU A 121 2.82 5.65 -7.25
CA LEU A 121 4.14 6.29 -7.37
C LEU A 121 5.25 5.41 -6.76
N VAL A 122 4.97 4.78 -5.63
CA VAL A 122 5.90 3.83 -5.00
C VAL A 122 6.05 2.58 -5.86
N CYS A 123 4.96 2.08 -6.47
CA CYS A 123 5.00 0.96 -7.42
C CYS A 123 5.92 1.25 -8.60
N ILE A 124 5.81 2.44 -9.20
CA ILE A 124 6.66 2.85 -10.32
C ILE A 124 8.12 2.94 -9.89
N PHE A 125 8.37 3.55 -8.74
CA PHE A 125 9.73 3.71 -8.22
C PHE A 125 10.40 2.35 -7.94
N THR A 126 9.72 1.46 -7.25
CA THR A 126 10.27 0.14 -6.88
C THR A 126 10.47 -0.77 -8.08
N SER A 127 9.47 -0.85 -8.97
CA SER A 127 9.52 -1.75 -10.12
C SER A 127 10.40 -1.23 -11.26
N ARG A 128 10.35 0.08 -11.55
CA ARG A 128 11.01 0.65 -12.74
C ARG A 128 12.41 1.20 -12.44
N ILE A 129 12.56 1.90 -11.32
CA ILE A 129 13.82 2.57 -10.97
C ILE A 129 14.73 1.62 -10.20
N LEU A 130 14.21 1.01 -9.12
CA LEU A 130 15.01 0.08 -8.31
C LEU A 130 15.08 -1.34 -8.90
N LYS A 131 14.15 -1.69 -9.81
CA LYS A 131 14.02 -3.02 -10.44
C LYS A 131 13.87 -4.15 -9.41
N ILE A 132 13.23 -3.85 -8.27
CA ILE A 132 12.86 -4.85 -7.26
C ILE A 132 11.57 -5.52 -7.72
N ASN A 133 11.46 -6.84 -7.48
CA ASN A 133 10.24 -7.57 -7.80
C ASN A 133 9.06 -7.00 -6.99
N THR A 134 8.13 -6.34 -7.68
CA THR A 134 7.04 -5.58 -7.07
C THR A 134 5.69 -6.22 -7.39
N VAL A 135 4.91 -6.50 -6.36
CA VAL A 135 3.52 -6.96 -6.44
C VAL A 135 2.62 -5.82 -5.96
N TYR A 136 1.61 -5.49 -6.76
CA TYR A 136 0.62 -4.46 -6.42
C TYR A 136 -0.73 -5.07 -6.12
N SER A 137 -1.17 -4.98 -4.87
CA SER A 137 -2.49 -5.44 -4.42
C SER A 137 -3.51 -4.33 -4.61
N LEU A 138 -4.29 -4.43 -5.67
CA LEU A 138 -5.27 -3.44 -6.08
C LEU A 138 -6.65 -3.81 -5.53
N TRP A 139 -7.16 -3.03 -4.59
CA TRP A 139 -8.47 -3.22 -3.99
C TRP A 139 -9.51 -2.26 -4.54
N GLU A 140 -9.06 -1.07 -4.92
CA GLU A 140 -9.88 0.00 -5.46
C GLU A 140 -9.16 0.64 -6.64
N LEU A 141 -9.92 1.01 -7.67
CA LEU A 141 -9.39 1.59 -8.88
C LEU A 141 -9.70 3.09 -8.95
N TYR A 142 -8.67 3.90 -9.10
CA TYR A 142 -8.79 5.33 -9.29
C TYR A 142 -8.59 5.71 -10.78
N PRO A 143 -9.37 6.68 -11.30
CA PRO A 143 -10.35 7.53 -10.63
C PRO A 143 -11.77 6.93 -10.53
N GLU A 144 -12.00 5.69 -10.96
CA GLU A 144 -13.34 5.08 -11.11
C GLU A 144 -14.11 5.06 -9.79
N ILE A 145 -13.44 4.84 -8.64
CA ILE A 145 -14.12 4.86 -7.35
C ILE A 145 -14.54 6.27 -6.95
N SER A 146 -13.74 7.30 -7.26
CA SER A 146 -14.12 8.69 -6.94
C SER A 146 -15.33 9.16 -7.74
N GLU A 147 -15.52 8.64 -8.97
CA GLU A 147 -16.71 8.90 -9.77
C GLU A 147 -17.97 8.31 -9.13
N LYS A 148 -17.86 7.07 -8.62
CA LYS A 148 -18.99 6.41 -7.91
C LYS A 148 -19.35 7.09 -6.60
N LEU A 149 -18.39 7.75 -5.96
CA LEU A 149 -18.59 8.48 -4.70
C LEU A 149 -19.03 9.94 -4.90
N ASN A 150 -19.28 10.37 -6.15
CA ASN A 150 -19.60 11.77 -6.51
C ASN A 150 -18.49 12.76 -6.05
N GLU A 151 -17.30 12.29 -5.81
CA GLU A 151 -16.10 13.11 -5.59
C GLU A 151 -15.51 13.46 -6.96
N ASP A 152 -16.09 14.45 -7.65
CA ASP A 152 -15.75 14.74 -9.03
C ASP A 152 -14.49 15.62 -9.16
N PRO A 153 -13.29 15.05 -9.27
CA PRO A 153 -12.10 15.84 -9.55
C PRO A 153 -12.17 16.36 -10.99
N ASN A 154 -11.53 17.52 -11.23
CA ASN A 154 -11.38 18.09 -12.57
C ASN A 154 -10.97 17.02 -13.60
N LYS A 155 -11.56 17.04 -14.79
CA LYS A 155 -11.29 16.08 -15.88
C LYS A 155 -9.80 15.88 -16.17
N ILE A 156 -9.01 16.95 -16.12
CA ILE A 156 -7.54 16.88 -16.33
C ILE A 156 -6.88 16.07 -15.23
N LEU A 157 -7.28 16.28 -13.98
CA LEU A 157 -6.75 15.55 -12.83
C LEU A 157 -7.12 14.06 -12.89
N LYS A 158 -8.34 13.73 -13.33
CA LYS A 158 -8.76 12.34 -13.59
C LYS A 158 -7.88 11.65 -14.63
N LEU A 159 -7.65 12.29 -15.77
CA LEU A 159 -6.80 11.75 -16.82
C LEU A 159 -5.37 11.54 -16.35
N PHE A 160 -4.83 12.47 -15.57
CA PHE A 160 -3.50 12.37 -14.99
C PHE A 160 -3.39 11.19 -14.01
N PHE A 161 -4.33 11.03 -13.08
CA PHE A 161 -4.35 9.90 -12.15
C PHE A 161 -4.53 8.57 -12.89
N LYS A 162 -5.42 8.52 -13.88
CA LYS A 162 -5.62 7.33 -14.71
C LYS A 162 -4.35 6.94 -15.46
N TYR A 163 -3.61 7.91 -15.96
CA TYR A 163 -2.34 7.68 -16.66
C TYR A 163 -1.28 7.10 -15.73
N ILE A 164 -1.09 7.71 -14.53
CA ILE A 164 -0.11 7.24 -13.54
C ILE A 164 -0.46 5.84 -13.05
N ASP A 165 -1.74 5.60 -12.75
CA ASP A 165 -2.23 4.30 -12.32
C ASP A 165 -2.00 3.21 -13.37
N ASN A 166 -2.36 3.48 -14.63
CA ASN A 166 -2.07 2.58 -15.74
C ASN A 166 -0.58 2.30 -15.91
N TYR A 167 0.24 3.31 -15.72
CA TYR A 167 1.69 3.15 -15.84
C TYR A 167 2.22 2.26 -14.70
N ALA A 168 1.76 2.47 -13.47
CA ALA A 168 2.08 1.61 -12.33
C ALA A 168 1.67 0.15 -12.60
N LEU A 169 0.42 -0.09 -12.99
CA LEU A 169 -0.10 -1.42 -13.31
C LEU A 169 0.71 -2.13 -14.41
N LYS A 170 1.22 -1.39 -15.38
CA LYS A 170 2.05 -1.93 -16.47
C LYS A 170 3.48 -2.22 -16.04
N THR A 171 4.03 -1.50 -15.06
CA THR A 171 5.43 -1.64 -14.65
C THR A 171 5.68 -2.69 -13.58
N VAL A 172 4.74 -2.89 -12.63
CA VAL A 172 4.87 -3.91 -11.58
C VAL A 172 4.92 -5.33 -12.15
N ASN A 173 5.49 -6.26 -11.44
CA ASN A 173 5.64 -7.66 -11.89
C ASN A 173 4.32 -8.42 -11.88
N LYS A 174 3.52 -8.26 -10.81
CA LYS A 174 2.19 -8.86 -10.66
C LYS A 174 1.22 -7.86 -10.05
N VAL A 175 -0.04 -8.01 -10.42
CA VAL A 175 -1.18 -7.29 -9.84
C VAL A 175 -2.09 -8.31 -9.17
N VAL A 176 -2.37 -8.13 -7.90
CA VAL A 176 -3.34 -8.93 -7.15
C VAL A 176 -4.63 -8.12 -7.07
N VAL A 177 -5.73 -8.74 -7.44
CA VAL A 177 -7.08 -8.14 -7.37
C VAL A 177 -8.01 -9.01 -6.53
N ASN A 178 -9.08 -8.41 -6.02
CA ASN A 178 -10.01 -9.05 -5.10
C ASN A 178 -11.22 -9.73 -5.78
N SER A 179 -11.35 -9.63 -7.11
CA SER A 179 -12.46 -10.24 -7.84
C SER A 179 -12.14 -10.48 -9.32
N GLU A 180 -12.84 -11.44 -9.93
CA GLU A 180 -12.76 -11.66 -11.37
C GLU A 180 -13.31 -10.46 -12.17
N ASP A 181 -14.30 -9.75 -11.63
CA ASP A 181 -14.85 -8.55 -12.28
C ASP A 181 -13.79 -7.45 -12.42
N LEU A 182 -13.00 -7.21 -11.34
CA LEU A 182 -11.90 -6.24 -11.40
C LEU A 182 -10.81 -6.69 -12.36
N LYS A 183 -10.47 -7.98 -12.41
CA LYS A 183 -9.53 -8.53 -13.38
C LYS A 183 -10.02 -8.29 -14.81
N ASN A 184 -11.28 -8.64 -15.11
CA ASN A 184 -11.87 -8.44 -16.43
C ASN A 184 -11.89 -6.96 -16.82
N TYR A 185 -12.21 -6.08 -15.86
CA TYR A 185 -12.15 -4.64 -16.08
C TYR A 185 -10.74 -4.17 -16.46
N LEU A 186 -9.70 -4.63 -15.74
CA LEU A 186 -8.31 -4.27 -16.04
C LEU A 186 -7.86 -4.76 -17.42
N ILE A 187 -8.28 -5.95 -17.82
CA ILE A 187 -7.97 -6.49 -19.14
C ILE A 187 -8.65 -5.65 -20.24
N ASN A 188 -9.95 -5.42 -20.12
CA ASN A 188 -10.77 -4.83 -21.18
C ASN A 188 -10.61 -3.30 -21.27
N ASN A 189 -10.46 -2.60 -20.13
CA ASN A 189 -10.50 -1.13 -20.09
C ASN A 189 -9.14 -0.48 -19.80
N ARG A 190 -8.17 -1.25 -19.27
CA ARG A 190 -6.85 -0.74 -18.91
C ARG A 190 -5.71 -1.39 -19.70
N ASN A 191 -6.03 -2.37 -20.58
CA ASN A 191 -5.07 -3.12 -21.41
C ASN A 191 -3.95 -3.76 -20.56
N ILE A 192 -4.30 -4.37 -19.43
CA ILE A 192 -3.37 -5.14 -18.59
C ILE A 192 -3.45 -6.61 -19.01
N THR A 193 -2.31 -7.24 -19.23
CA THR A 193 -2.24 -8.64 -19.68
C THR A 193 -2.73 -9.60 -18.60
N ALA A 194 -3.55 -10.57 -18.97
CA ALA A 194 -4.21 -11.51 -18.05
C ALA A 194 -3.22 -12.30 -17.18
N ASN A 195 -2.06 -12.71 -17.73
CA ASN A 195 -1.03 -13.46 -17.02
C ASN A 195 -0.33 -12.66 -15.91
N LYS A 196 -0.51 -11.34 -15.90
CA LYS A 196 0.01 -10.43 -14.86
C LYS A 196 -0.91 -10.33 -13.66
N ILE A 197 -2.20 -10.66 -13.84
CA ILE A 197 -3.24 -10.47 -12.83
C ILE A 197 -3.52 -11.79 -12.10
N ILE A 198 -3.51 -11.74 -10.78
CA ILE A 198 -3.86 -12.84 -9.89
C ILE A 198 -5.10 -12.42 -9.11
N VAL A 199 -6.11 -13.27 -9.07
CA VAL A 199 -7.32 -13.03 -8.26
C VAL A 199 -7.17 -13.73 -6.92
N ILE A 200 -7.27 -12.97 -5.84
CA ILE A 200 -7.34 -13.45 -4.47
C ILE A 200 -8.52 -12.76 -3.81
N ASN A 201 -9.60 -13.49 -3.59
CA ASN A 201 -10.80 -12.94 -2.98
C ASN A 201 -10.52 -12.44 -1.56
N HIS A 202 -11.14 -11.32 -1.19
CA HIS A 202 -11.07 -10.86 0.19
C HIS A 202 -11.70 -11.87 1.14
N PHE A 203 -11.11 -12.01 2.30
CA PHE A 203 -11.65 -12.77 3.42
C PHE A 203 -12.01 -11.82 4.57
N SER A 204 -12.89 -12.29 5.46
CA SER A 204 -13.19 -11.54 6.68
C SER A 204 -12.18 -11.91 7.77
N PRO A 205 -11.38 -10.95 8.27
CA PRO A 205 -10.43 -11.23 9.35
C PRO A 205 -11.12 -11.47 10.70
N PHE A 206 -12.45 -11.29 10.77
CA PHE A 206 -13.24 -11.41 12.01
C PHE A 206 -14.00 -12.73 12.13
N ILE A 207 -13.90 -13.63 11.15
CA ILE A 207 -14.48 -14.98 11.23
C ILE A 207 -13.38 -15.92 11.72
N LYS A 208 -13.46 -16.25 13.00
CA LYS A 208 -12.73 -17.37 13.61
C LYS A 208 -13.63 -18.56 13.76
#